data_1ace23853ed08c9e738b1bd5730f627d
#
_entry.id   1ace23853ed08c9e738b1bd5730f627d
#
_cell.length_a   1.000
_cell.length_b   1.000
_cell.length_c   1.000
_cell.angle_alpha   90.00
_cell.angle_beta   90.00
_cell.angle_gamma   90.00
#
_symmetry.space_group_name_H-M   'P 1'
#
loop_
_entity.id
_entity.type
_entity.pdbx_description
1 polymer ?
#
loop_
_entity_poly.entity_id
_entity_poly.type
_entity_poly.pdbx_seq_one_letter_code
_entity_poly.pdbx_strand_id
1 'polypeptide(L)'
;MVQLRFLVIALIPLSAAGGQVNQQNPETESAPATPGEQWSLAGQVFDPIGSGVKDVEVIVESIVDDGGESTVLARTTTDGMGDFSVSGSGESRSVRVTFRKAGYADAMEVVEVTSATSDYPAFVGVQLEGDARLVGRVLDAAHTQPVIGASVRIRAIYRDWNATTDPDGKFELTGLPPGGGRVLIDADGFARQIRKVADFADPAEFIALLKPDRIVKLTITDEEGHPVVGAAVEAGNAATRDMRSGSTDEKGLCIVRGLPEDLLELQLRITHDDYVSSVEYDRTLTLPKGKRESSHTVTMQTAGTLVGTVTDADTGQVQPTARVSVGEYQSEALPRGWTDYDGTYTIRGIAPGRAVVTVHLVGYAPQLQTIEVAGRSKTQLDFALKPATTLSGTVVDDQGKPVVDAYVIAEQWRGFHTLGLRGLTDERGTFAILDAPTEEFDITVIARGYEALPAQTVRWDASPHRLELATAPDQAYSAPAGGKVKIGEPAPDIEVVTLDGRKIKLSELKGKTVLLDFWATWCGPCVAEMPNLLAVHKKYGDREDFVLLGITLDFEEKALRDFLDKQKIPWPQVFGEQGNAEKAADAYGVMAIPATFLIDPEGNVTAMHLRGSQLDSAIADLLGTSAN
;
A
#
# COMPACT_ATOMS: atom_id res chain seq x y z
N MET A 1 -26.59 0.61 33.81
CA MET A 1 -26.36 1.72 32.88
C MET A 1 -25.88 1.10 31.60
N VAL A 2 -26.78 0.96 30.66
CA VAL A 2 -26.49 0.36 29.34
C VAL A 2 -25.87 1.44 28.47
N GLN A 3 -24.60 1.28 28.10
CA GLN A 3 -23.97 2.14 27.11
C GLN A 3 -24.40 1.68 25.69
N LEU A 4 -25.12 2.54 25.01
CA LEU A 4 -25.37 2.41 23.57
C LEU A 4 -24.04 2.55 22.81
N ARG A 5 -23.57 1.50 22.17
CA ARG A 5 -22.46 1.56 21.21
C ARG A 5 -23.02 1.81 19.82
N PHE A 6 -22.58 2.88 19.20
CA PHE A 6 -22.92 3.21 17.81
C PHE A 6 -22.25 2.24 16.84
N LEU A 7 -23.07 1.63 16.00
CA LEU A 7 -22.65 0.81 14.87
C LEU A 7 -22.08 1.71 13.78
N VAL A 8 -20.79 1.58 13.47
CA VAL A 8 -20.21 2.21 12.28
C VAL A 8 -20.33 1.21 11.12
N ILE A 9 -21.29 1.43 10.25
CA ILE A 9 -21.41 0.68 9.00
C ILE A 9 -20.42 1.28 8.00
N ALA A 10 -19.33 0.58 7.72
CA ALA A 10 -18.44 0.90 6.59
C ALA A 10 -19.04 0.28 5.33
N LEU A 11 -19.58 1.12 4.45
CA LEU A 11 -20.01 0.72 3.10
C LEU A 11 -18.77 0.50 2.22
N ILE A 12 -18.48 -0.74 1.88
CA ILE A 12 -17.54 -1.10 0.83
C ILE A 12 -18.34 -1.22 -0.47
N PRO A 13 -17.99 -0.51 -1.56
CA PRO A 13 -18.72 -0.64 -2.81
C PRO A 13 -18.33 -1.93 -3.54
N LEU A 14 -19.27 -2.85 -3.71
CA LEU A 14 -19.17 -3.93 -4.69
C LEU A 14 -19.32 -3.32 -6.10
N SER A 15 -18.33 -3.54 -6.94
CA SER A 15 -18.44 -3.29 -8.38
C SER A 15 -19.34 -4.35 -9.00
N ALA A 16 -20.51 -3.96 -9.46
CA ALA A 16 -21.40 -4.79 -10.26
C ALA A 16 -21.52 -4.23 -11.68
N ALA A 17 -21.48 -5.13 -12.63
CA ALA A 17 -21.67 -4.93 -14.05
C ALA A 17 -22.99 -4.25 -14.40
N GLY A 18 -22.99 -3.53 -15.53
CA GLY A 18 -24.01 -2.62 -16.02
C GLY A 18 -25.45 -3.13 -16.04
N GLY A 19 -26.33 -2.27 -15.53
CA GLY A 19 -27.77 -2.32 -15.70
C GLY A 19 -28.37 -1.01 -15.23
N GLN A 20 -29.13 -0.36 -16.11
CA GLN A 20 -29.82 0.90 -15.81
C GLN A 20 -30.73 0.74 -14.59
N VAL A 21 -30.46 1.52 -13.55
CA VAL A 21 -31.35 1.61 -12.39
C VAL A 21 -32.24 2.84 -12.54
N ASN A 22 -33.51 2.54 -12.77
CA ASN A 22 -34.60 3.50 -12.69
C ASN A 22 -34.83 3.87 -11.21
N GLN A 23 -34.68 5.13 -10.86
CA GLN A 23 -34.94 5.61 -9.51
C GLN A 23 -36.42 5.54 -9.20
N GLN A 24 -36.84 4.57 -8.42
CA GLN A 24 -37.99 4.65 -7.52
C GLN A 24 -37.75 3.73 -6.35
N ASN A 25 -37.39 4.35 -5.24
CA ASN A 25 -37.28 3.70 -3.95
C ASN A 25 -38.69 3.33 -3.46
N PRO A 26 -38.92 2.08 -3.06
CA PRO A 26 -39.52 1.85 -1.77
C PRO A 26 -38.54 1.05 -0.89
N GLU A 27 -38.31 1.53 0.33
CA GLU A 27 -37.78 0.75 1.44
C GLU A 27 -38.62 -0.54 1.58
N THR A 28 -38.18 -1.62 0.96
CA THR A 28 -38.66 -2.95 1.33
C THR A 28 -37.77 -3.40 2.50
N GLU A 29 -38.17 -3.04 3.73
CA GLU A 29 -37.82 -3.82 4.89
C GLU A 29 -38.08 -5.29 4.54
N SER A 30 -37.04 -6.11 4.49
CA SER A 30 -37.18 -7.55 4.36
C SER A 30 -38.00 -8.03 5.57
N ALA A 31 -39.17 -8.59 5.34
CA ALA A 31 -40.02 -9.03 6.43
C ALA A 31 -39.25 -10.08 7.27
N PRO A 32 -39.26 -9.95 8.61
CA PRO A 32 -38.62 -10.94 9.48
C PRO A 32 -39.30 -12.31 9.31
N ALA A 33 -38.52 -13.39 9.46
CA ALA A 33 -39.01 -14.77 9.32
C ALA A 33 -40.20 -15.03 10.25
N THR A 34 -41.22 -15.71 9.74
CA THR A 34 -42.40 -16.12 10.53
C THR A 34 -42.08 -17.39 11.35
N PRO A 35 -42.71 -17.62 12.53
CA PRO A 35 -42.51 -18.82 13.31
C PRO A 35 -42.73 -20.10 12.48
N GLY A 36 -41.75 -21.02 12.48
CA GLY A 36 -41.77 -22.27 11.71
C GLY A 36 -41.20 -22.15 10.29
N GLU A 37 -40.84 -21.00 9.80
CA GLU A 37 -40.17 -20.81 8.50
C GLU A 37 -38.67 -21.07 8.58
N GLN A 38 -38.08 -21.42 7.42
CA GLN A 38 -36.62 -21.45 7.28
C GLN A 38 -36.06 -20.04 7.23
N TRP A 39 -34.95 -19.81 7.91
CA TRP A 39 -34.24 -18.54 7.95
C TRP A 39 -32.79 -18.70 7.51
N SER A 40 -32.14 -17.60 7.09
CA SER A 40 -30.74 -17.51 6.74
C SER A 40 -30.05 -16.35 7.44
N LEU A 41 -28.80 -16.57 7.80
CA LEU A 41 -27.91 -15.60 8.42
C LEU A 41 -26.53 -15.72 7.80
N ALA A 42 -25.95 -14.61 7.40
CA ALA A 42 -24.56 -14.50 6.96
C ALA A 42 -23.81 -13.50 7.82
N GLY A 43 -22.50 -13.51 7.77
CA GLY A 43 -21.73 -12.52 8.52
C GLY A 43 -20.24 -12.67 8.31
N GLN A 44 -19.51 -11.78 8.97
CA GLN A 44 -18.06 -11.76 8.94
C GLN A 44 -17.49 -11.52 10.34
N VAL A 45 -16.44 -12.25 10.68
CA VAL A 45 -15.77 -12.17 11.98
C VAL A 45 -14.35 -11.68 11.76
N PHE A 46 -14.00 -10.60 12.48
CA PHE A 46 -12.69 -9.95 12.40
C PHE A 46 -11.95 -10.07 13.72
N ASP A 47 -10.63 -10.02 13.63
CA ASP A 47 -9.78 -9.81 14.78
C ASP A 47 -9.67 -8.30 15.16
N PRO A 48 -9.01 -7.95 16.27
CA PRO A 48 -8.84 -6.55 16.68
C PRO A 48 -8.01 -5.70 15.71
N ILE A 49 -7.30 -6.32 14.76
CA ILE A 49 -6.54 -5.61 13.74
C ILE A 49 -7.27 -5.53 12.39
N GLY A 50 -8.50 -6.06 12.32
CA GLY A 50 -9.37 -5.99 11.16
C GLY A 50 -9.18 -7.11 10.14
N SER A 51 -8.41 -8.16 10.47
CA SER A 51 -8.26 -9.34 9.62
C SER A 51 -9.40 -10.33 9.88
N GLY A 52 -9.89 -10.99 8.83
CA GLY A 52 -10.88 -12.05 8.96
C GLY A 52 -10.35 -13.24 9.77
N VAL A 53 -11.14 -13.73 10.72
CA VAL A 53 -10.74 -14.85 11.59
C VAL A 53 -11.34 -16.15 11.10
N LYS A 54 -10.47 -17.05 10.66
CA LYS A 54 -10.83 -18.40 10.19
C LYS A 54 -11.17 -19.35 11.35
N ASP A 55 -12.05 -20.35 11.09
CA ASP A 55 -12.42 -21.43 12.01
C ASP A 55 -12.97 -20.90 13.34
N VAL A 56 -13.70 -19.79 13.34
CA VAL A 56 -14.50 -19.34 14.47
C VAL A 56 -15.75 -20.20 14.54
N GLU A 57 -16.01 -20.85 15.66
CA GLU A 57 -17.27 -21.56 15.86
C GLU A 57 -18.40 -20.53 16.02
N VAL A 58 -19.39 -20.59 15.15
CA VAL A 58 -20.59 -19.76 15.17
C VAL A 58 -21.76 -20.61 15.61
N ILE A 59 -22.33 -20.30 16.78
CA ILE A 59 -23.44 -21.03 17.40
C ILE A 59 -24.66 -20.13 17.39
N VAL A 60 -25.75 -20.59 16.76
CA VAL A 60 -27.02 -19.87 16.71
C VAL A 60 -28.02 -20.56 17.64
N GLU A 61 -28.56 -19.80 18.57
CA GLU A 61 -29.47 -20.30 19.63
C GLU A 61 -30.78 -19.52 19.63
N SER A 62 -31.88 -20.19 20.01
CA SER A 62 -33.16 -19.51 20.28
C SER A 62 -33.06 -18.58 21.48
N ILE A 63 -33.77 -17.46 21.43
CA ILE A 63 -33.96 -16.59 22.60
C ILE A 63 -35.25 -16.99 23.28
N VAL A 64 -35.16 -17.28 24.59
CA VAL A 64 -36.33 -17.65 25.40
C VAL A 64 -36.55 -16.55 26.44
N ASP A 65 -37.72 -15.91 26.41
CA ASP A 65 -38.03 -14.71 27.21
C ASP A 65 -38.24 -14.98 28.71
N ASP A 66 -38.50 -16.22 29.12
CA ASP A 66 -38.94 -16.56 30.50
C ASP A 66 -37.95 -17.44 31.29
N GLY A 67 -36.65 -17.37 31.02
CA GLY A 67 -35.63 -18.12 31.76
C GLY A 67 -35.60 -19.62 31.46
N GLY A 68 -36.19 -20.04 30.34
CA GLY A 68 -36.06 -21.39 29.78
C GLY A 68 -34.66 -21.66 29.20
N GLU A 69 -34.32 -22.91 28.96
CA GLU A 69 -33.05 -23.27 28.31
C GLU A 69 -33.08 -22.88 26.82
N SER A 70 -32.05 -22.16 26.38
CA SER A 70 -31.86 -21.85 24.95
C SER A 70 -31.57 -23.13 24.16
N THR A 71 -32.13 -23.25 22.97
CA THR A 71 -31.91 -24.40 22.09
C THR A 71 -30.99 -23.99 20.97
N VAL A 72 -29.97 -24.79 20.71
CA VAL A 72 -29.08 -24.61 19.53
C VAL A 72 -29.86 -24.89 18.26
N LEU A 73 -30.01 -23.90 17.42
CA LEU A 73 -30.74 -23.97 16.15
C LEU A 73 -29.82 -24.35 14.98
N ALA A 74 -28.57 -23.87 15.00
CA ALA A 74 -27.59 -24.15 13.98
C ALA A 74 -26.15 -23.91 14.45
N ARG A 75 -25.19 -24.50 13.74
CA ARG A 75 -23.74 -24.28 13.93
C ARG A 75 -23.05 -24.21 12.58
N THR A 76 -22.03 -23.37 12.49
CA THR A 76 -21.11 -23.28 11.37
C THR A 76 -19.73 -22.82 11.82
N THR A 77 -18.79 -22.69 10.90
CA THR A 77 -17.48 -22.08 11.15
C THR A 77 -17.16 -21.07 10.08
N THR A 78 -16.36 -20.06 10.41
CA THR A 78 -15.89 -19.07 9.46
C THR A 78 -14.83 -19.65 8.51
N ASP A 79 -14.77 -19.12 7.30
CA ASP A 79 -13.74 -19.44 6.30
C ASP A 79 -12.45 -18.60 6.52
N GLY A 80 -11.52 -18.66 5.53
CA GLY A 80 -10.25 -17.95 5.57
C GLY A 80 -10.34 -16.41 5.53
N MET A 81 -11.51 -15.87 5.14
CA MET A 81 -11.80 -14.43 5.13
C MET A 81 -12.62 -13.99 6.35
N GLY A 82 -12.91 -14.92 7.26
CA GLY A 82 -13.80 -14.68 8.39
C GLY A 82 -15.28 -14.75 8.03
N ASP A 83 -15.63 -15.10 6.79
CA ASP A 83 -17.00 -15.15 6.34
C ASP A 83 -17.69 -16.44 6.80
N PHE A 84 -18.99 -16.35 7.12
CA PHE A 84 -19.83 -17.49 7.41
C PHE A 84 -21.22 -17.31 6.83
N SER A 85 -21.88 -18.43 6.59
CA SER A 85 -23.29 -18.50 6.26
C SER A 85 -23.91 -19.70 6.95
N VAL A 86 -25.12 -19.51 7.48
CA VAL A 86 -25.85 -20.55 8.17
C VAL A 86 -27.35 -20.39 7.94
N SER A 87 -28.04 -21.51 7.85
CA SER A 87 -29.50 -21.55 7.72
C SER A 87 -30.07 -22.45 8.79
N GLY A 88 -31.28 -22.17 9.23
CA GLY A 88 -31.98 -22.95 10.23
C GLY A 88 -33.48 -22.86 10.09
N SER A 89 -34.20 -23.53 10.97
CA SER A 89 -35.65 -23.42 11.09
C SER A 89 -36.02 -23.24 12.56
N GLY A 90 -37.04 -22.44 12.83
CA GLY A 90 -37.46 -22.19 14.21
C GLY A 90 -38.56 -21.12 14.32
N GLU A 91 -39.13 -21.03 15.50
CA GLU A 91 -40.22 -20.08 15.82
C GLU A 91 -39.72 -18.68 16.19
N SER A 92 -38.41 -18.49 16.33
CA SER A 92 -37.82 -17.22 16.80
C SER A 92 -37.52 -16.29 15.63
N ARG A 93 -37.98 -15.03 15.76
CA ARG A 93 -37.60 -13.93 14.84
C ARG A 93 -36.21 -13.38 15.16
N SER A 94 -35.79 -13.44 16.42
CA SER A 94 -34.46 -13.06 16.86
C SER A 94 -33.72 -14.27 17.41
N VAL A 95 -32.44 -14.37 17.10
CA VAL A 95 -31.54 -15.44 17.54
C VAL A 95 -30.36 -14.85 18.29
N ARG A 96 -29.83 -15.62 19.22
CA ARG A 96 -28.53 -15.33 19.84
C ARG A 96 -27.46 -16.03 19.02
N VAL A 97 -26.43 -15.27 18.62
CA VAL A 97 -25.27 -15.79 17.90
C VAL A 97 -24.05 -15.67 18.78
N THR A 98 -23.44 -16.79 19.12
CA THR A 98 -22.21 -16.84 19.93
C THR A 98 -21.04 -17.23 19.03
N PHE A 99 -19.94 -16.50 19.15
CA PHE A 99 -18.71 -16.68 18.40
C PHE A 99 -17.60 -17.13 19.34
N ARG A 100 -16.96 -18.27 19.04
CA ARG A 100 -15.89 -18.86 19.86
C ARG A 100 -14.65 -19.18 19.06
N LYS A 101 -13.50 -18.78 19.56
CA LYS A 101 -12.19 -19.13 18.97
C LYS A 101 -11.12 -19.08 20.05
N ALA A 102 -10.29 -20.12 20.13
CA ALA A 102 -9.14 -20.12 21.03
C ALA A 102 -8.23 -18.91 20.79
N GLY A 103 -7.80 -18.23 21.84
CA GLY A 103 -7.03 -16.99 21.78
C GLY A 103 -7.86 -15.71 21.70
N TYR A 104 -9.21 -15.84 21.75
CA TYR A 104 -10.15 -14.72 21.76
C TYR A 104 -11.21 -14.90 22.83
N ALA A 105 -11.71 -13.79 23.35
CA ALA A 105 -12.88 -13.80 24.21
C ALA A 105 -14.14 -14.19 23.41
N ASP A 106 -15.04 -14.97 24.03
CA ASP A 106 -16.34 -15.28 23.42
C ASP A 106 -17.10 -13.97 23.15
N ALA A 107 -17.61 -13.80 21.93
CA ALA A 107 -18.48 -12.70 21.55
C ALA A 107 -19.92 -13.19 21.39
N MET A 108 -20.89 -12.32 21.62
CA MET A 108 -22.31 -12.64 21.53
C MET A 108 -23.09 -11.47 20.93
N GLU A 109 -23.93 -11.77 19.96
CA GLU A 109 -24.84 -10.80 19.32
C GLU A 109 -26.28 -11.34 19.32
N VAL A 110 -27.24 -10.43 19.33
CA VAL A 110 -28.65 -10.74 19.11
C VAL A 110 -29.03 -10.21 17.73
N VAL A 111 -29.48 -11.09 16.84
CA VAL A 111 -29.73 -10.76 15.44
C VAL A 111 -31.16 -11.13 15.06
N GLU A 112 -31.87 -10.22 14.37
CA GLU A 112 -33.14 -10.55 13.71
C GLU A 112 -32.83 -11.33 12.41
N VAL A 113 -33.38 -12.53 12.31
CA VAL A 113 -33.19 -13.37 11.13
C VAL A 113 -34.24 -13.10 10.06
N THR A 114 -33.84 -13.21 8.80
CA THR A 114 -34.71 -13.03 7.64
C THR A 114 -35.15 -14.39 7.09
N SER A 115 -36.28 -14.43 6.35
CA SER A 115 -36.71 -15.64 5.65
C SER A 115 -35.61 -16.16 4.72
N ALA A 116 -35.44 -17.48 4.66
CA ALA A 116 -34.47 -18.11 3.76
C ALA A 116 -34.78 -17.89 2.27
N THR A 117 -35.98 -17.43 1.94
CA THR A 117 -36.38 -17.03 0.59
C THR A 117 -36.07 -15.56 0.28
N SER A 118 -35.54 -14.81 1.22
CA SER A 118 -35.09 -13.42 1.00
C SER A 118 -33.85 -13.40 0.11
N ASP A 119 -33.83 -12.48 -0.85
CA ASP A 119 -32.65 -12.21 -1.69
C ASP A 119 -31.45 -11.72 -0.89
N TYR A 120 -31.69 -11.28 0.36
CA TYR A 120 -30.66 -10.76 1.28
C TYR A 120 -30.79 -11.47 2.63
N PRO A 121 -29.84 -12.35 3.00
CA PRO A 121 -29.80 -12.94 4.34
C PRO A 121 -29.55 -11.84 5.40
N ALA A 122 -30.01 -12.06 6.62
CA ALA A 122 -29.58 -11.24 7.74
C ALA A 122 -28.05 -11.23 7.84
N PHE A 123 -27.43 -10.07 8.11
CA PHE A 123 -26.00 -9.96 8.15
C PHE A 123 -25.52 -9.46 9.52
N VAL A 124 -24.46 -10.08 10.05
CA VAL A 124 -23.80 -9.68 11.29
C VAL A 124 -22.30 -9.60 11.14
N GLY A 125 -21.72 -8.45 11.48
CA GLY A 125 -20.27 -8.25 11.56
C GLY A 125 -19.83 -8.23 13.01
N VAL A 126 -18.86 -9.06 13.39
CA VAL A 126 -18.37 -9.16 14.75
C VAL A 126 -16.85 -9.01 14.80
N GLN A 127 -16.37 -8.15 15.69
CA GLN A 127 -14.96 -8.07 16.05
C GLN A 127 -14.71 -8.84 17.35
N LEU A 128 -13.87 -9.88 17.27
CA LEU A 128 -13.44 -10.63 18.44
C LEU A 128 -12.40 -9.83 19.24
N GLU A 129 -12.50 -9.85 20.56
CA GLU A 129 -11.46 -9.32 21.45
C GLU A 129 -10.44 -10.42 21.74
N GLY A 130 -9.13 -10.10 21.68
CA GLY A 130 -8.08 -11.04 22.06
C GLY A 130 -8.11 -11.34 23.57
N ASP A 131 -7.61 -12.49 23.98
CA ASP A 131 -7.47 -12.89 25.38
C ASP A 131 -6.02 -12.92 25.87
N ALA A 132 -5.06 -12.71 24.96
CA ALA A 132 -3.66 -12.69 25.31
C ALA A 132 -3.27 -11.42 26.07
N ARG A 133 -2.20 -11.53 26.88
CA ARG A 133 -1.65 -10.42 27.64
C ARG A 133 -0.13 -10.38 27.56
N LEU A 134 0.42 -9.17 27.51
CA LEU A 134 1.86 -8.94 27.60
C LEU A 134 2.17 -8.28 28.95
N VAL A 135 2.92 -8.98 29.79
CA VAL A 135 3.40 -8.48 31.08
C VAL A 135 4.91 -8.29 30.99
N GLY A 136 5.42 -7.18 31.51
CA GLY A 136 6.86 -6.95 31.45
C GLY A 136 7.35 -5.82 32.33
N ARG A 137 8.66 -5.56 32.19
CA ARG A 137 9.38 -4.48 32.86
C ARG A 137 10.20 -3.66 31.90
N VAL A 138 10.28 -2.38 32.18
CA VAL A 138 11.17 -1.43 31.50
C VAL A 138 12.23 -0.96 32.50
N LEU A 139 13.49 -1.20 32.16
CA LEU A 139 14.63 -0.89 33.01
C LEU A 139 15.62 0.00 32.23
N ASP A 140 16.39 0.81 32.98
CA ASP A 140 17.57 1.49 32.45
C ASP A 140 18.69 0.45 32.15
N ALA A 141 19.21 0.48 30.95
CA ALA A 141 20.27 -0.44 30.51
C ALA A 141 21.60 -0.26 31.27
N ALA A 142 21.89 0.92 31.81
CA ALA A 142 23.13 1.22 32.51
C ALA A 142 23.13 0.73 33.97
N HIS A 143 22.00 0.87 34.66
CA HIS A 143 21.93 0.64 36.10
C HIS A 143 20.88 -0.39 36.50
N THR A 144 20.11 -0.95 35.53
CA THR A 144 18.99 -1.87 35.76
C THR A 144 17.93 -1.33 36.73
N GLN A 145 17.81 -0.01 36.82
CA GLN A 145 16.78 0.64 37.63
C GLN A 145 15.45 0.70 36.87
N PRO A 146 14.30 0.63 37.57
CA PRO A 146 13.00 0.80 36.95
C PRO A 146 12.87 2.13 36.19
N VAL A 147 12.36 2.09 34.97
CA VAL A 147 11.96 3.29 34.23
C VAL A 147 10.47 3.55 34.49
N ILE A 148 10.18 4.55 35.29
CA ILE A 148 8.82 4.92 35.70
C ILE A 148 8.17 5.75 34.61
N GLY A 149 6.88 5.53 34.31
CA GLY A 149 6.14 6.34 33.35
C GLY A 149 6.50 6.06 31.89
N ALA A 150 7.25 5.01 31.59
CA ALA A 150 7.51 4.61 30.22
C ALA A 150 6.18 4.19 29.53
N SER A 151 5.94 4.72 28.35
CA SER A 151 4.81 4.35 27.50
C SER A 151 5.15 3.09 26.72
N VAL A 152 4.36 2.05 26.88
CA VAL A 152 4.47 0.78 26.14
C VAL A 152 3.27 0.67 25.22
N ARG A 153 3.48 0.59 23.92
CA ARG A 153 2.42 0.61 22.91
C ARG A 153 2.56 -0.52 21.91
N ILE A 154 1.42 -1.07 21.53
CA ILE A 154 1.27 -1.92 20.33
C ILE A 154 0.27 -1.20 19.44
N ARG A 155 0.67 -0.94 18.20
CA ARG A 155 -0.16 -0.24 17.21
C ARG A 155 -0.60 -1.20 16.12
N ALA A 156 -1.90 -1.22 15.83
CA ALA A 156 -2.51 -1.88 14.69
C ALA A 156 -3.35 -0.88 13.87
N ILE A 157 -3.84 -1.30 12.71
CA ILE A 157 -4.58 -0.41 11.78
C ILE A 157 -5.82 0.20 12.43
N TYR A 158 -6.55 -0.59 13.24
CA TYR A 158 -7.83 -0.17 13.81
C TYR A 158 -7.82 -0.04 15.34
N ARG A 159 -6.72 -0.39 16.01
CA ARG A 159 -6.63 -0.37 17.47
C ARG A 159 -5.21 -0.16 17.97
N ASP A 160 -5.10 0.62 19.03
CA ASP A 160 -3.87 0.80 19.81
C ASP A 160 -4.06 0.22 21.23
N TRP A 161 -3.07 -0.54 21.69
CA TRP A 161 -2.96 -0.95 23.09
C TRP A 161 -1.86 -0.12 23.75
N ASN A 162 -2.16 0.44 24.92
CA ASN A 162 -1.24 1.32 25.62
C ASN A 162 -1.19 0.96 27.10
N ALA A 163 0.00 0.94 27.66
CA ALA A 163 0.23 0.87 29.10
C ALA A 163 1.33 1.86 29.48
N THR A 164 1.34 2.23 30.76
CA THR A 164 2.40 3.06 31.34
C THR A 164 3.03 2.27 32.48
N THR A 165 4.36 2.29 32.59
CA THR A 165 5.05 1.56 33.66
C THR A 165 4.81 2.19 35.01
N ASP A 166 4.64 1.35 36.01
CA ASP A 166 4.49 1.69 37.42
C ASP A 166 5.85 2.08 38.08
N PRO A 167 5.87 2.41 39.41
CA PRO A 167 7.13 2.73 40.12
C PRO A 167 8.17 1.61 40.12
N ASP A 168 7.78 0.35 39.93
CA ASP A 168 8.67 -0.80 39.81
C ASP A 168 9.09 -1.06 38.35
N GLY A 169 8.69 -0.19 37.41
CA GLY A 169 8.94 -0.32 35.96
C GLY A 169 8.07 -1.38 35.28
N LYS A 170 7.03 -1.90 35.96
CA LYS A 170 6.16 -2.95 35.44
C LYS A 170 5.04 -2.38 34.60
N PHE A 171 4.60 -3.14 33.61
CA PHE A 171 3.43 -2.84 32.79
C PHE A 171 2.66 -4.11 32.45
N GLU A 172 1.39 -3.95 32.09
CA GLU A 172 0.54 -5.00 31.57
C GLU A 172 -0.33 -4.44 30.43
N LEU A 173 -0.34 -5.15 29.29
CA LEU A 173 -1.26 -4.95 28.19
C LEU A 173 -2.17 -6.16 28.09
N THR A 174 -3.47 -5.95 28.02
CA THR A 174 -4.49 -7.02 27.98
C THR A 174 -5.36 -6.89 26.73
N GLY A 175 -6.07 -7.96 26.36
CA GLY A 175 -6.95 -7.96 25.19
C GLY A 175 -6.16 -7.99 23.87
N LEU A 176 -4.96 -8.56 23.87
CA LEU A 176 -4.13 -8.71 22.69
C LEU A 176 -4.62 -9.89 21.83
N PRO A 177 -4.59 -9.78 20.49
CA PRO A 177 -4.89 -10.90 19.62
C PRO A 177 -3.86 -12.02 19.79
N PRO A 178 -4.17 -13.26 19.41
CA PRO A 178 -3.18 -14.33 19.35
C PRO A 178 -2.09 -14.01 18.32
N GLY A 179 -0.89 -14.52 18.57
CA GLY A 179 0.29 -14.21 17.78
C GLY A 179 1.08 -13.04 18.35
N GLY A 180 1.96 -12.49 17.56
CA GLY A 180 2.92 -11.47 18.01
C GLY A 180 2.74 -10.12 17.34
N GLY A 181 3.65 -9.20 17.66
CA GLY A 181 3.61 -7.86 17.10
C GLY A 181 4.83 -7.03 17.46
N ARG A 182 4.81 -5.76 17.02
CA ARG A 182 5.84 -4.76 17.38
C ARG A 182 5.41 -4.00 18.63
N VAL A 183 6.24 -4.05 19.67
CA VAL A 183 6.06 -3.30 20.91
C VAL A 183 6.96 -2.08 20.86
N LEU A 184 6.37 -0.89 20.94
CA LEU A 184 7.06 0.38 21.02
C LEU A 184 7.17 0.80 22.48
N ILE A 185 8.37 1.17 22.91
CA ILE A 185 8.63 1.64 24.28
C ILE A 185 9.28 3.01 24.19
N ASP A 186 8.60 4.01 24.73
CA ASP A 186 9.06 5.40 24.82
C ASP A 186 9.17 5.82 26.28
N ALA A 187 10.26 6.51 26.64
CA ALA A 187 10.40 7.14 27.94
C ALA A 187 11.26 8.40 27.82
N ASP A 188 10.99 9.41 28.64
CA ASP A 188 11.76 10.66 28.64
C ASP A 188 13.23 10.41 28.99
N GLY A 189 14.12 10.92 28.17
CA GLY A 189 15.58 10.78 28.34
C GLY A 189 16.14 9.45 27.81
N PHE A 190 15.32 8.62 27.23
CA PHE A 190 15.72 7.32 26.66
C PHE A 190 15.42 7.24 25.16
N ALA A 191 16.26 6.49 24.47
CA ALA A 191 16.03 6.12 23.07
C ALA A 191 14.80 5.19 22.97
N ARG A 192 13.88 5.48 22.02
CA ARG A 192 12.79 4.58 21.73
C ARG A 192 13.31 3.19 21.42
N GLN A 193 12.66 2.20 21.94
CA GLN A 193 12.91 0.82 21.60
C GLN A 193 11.70 0.23 20.87
N ILE A 194 11.96 -0.42 19.73
CA ILE A 194 10.97 -1.21 19.01
C ILE A 194 11.41 -2.66 19.08
N ARG A 195 10.56 -3.53 19.63
CA ARG A 195 10.86 -4.95 19.77
C ARG A 195 9.75 -5.79 19.16
N LYS A 196 10.13 -6.80 18.40
CA LYS A 196 9.20 -7.82 17.92
C LYS A 196 8.99 -8.85 19.03
N VAL A 197 7.74 -9.12 19.37
CA VAL A 197 7.31 -10.22 20.23
C VAL A 197 6.73 -11.28 19.32
N ALA A 198 7.19 -12.52 19.45
CA ALA A 198 6.77 -13.60 18.56
C ALA A 198 5.34 -14.06 18.84
N ASP A 199 4.97 -14.12 20.12
CA ASP A 199 3.63 -14.48 20.56
C ASP A 199 3.32 -13.75 21.89
N PHE A 200 2.18 -13.05 21.95
CA PHE A 200 1.73 -12.37 23.18
C PHE A 200 1.19 -13.35 24.23
N ALA A 201 0.83 -14.56 23.83
CA ALA A 201 0.43 -15.61 24.77
C ALA A 201 1.61 -16.31 25.45
N ASP A 202 2.86 -16.02 25.06
CA ASP A 202 4.03 -16.54 25.75
C ASP A 202 4.11 -15.99 27.17
N PRO A 203 4.09 -16.85 28.22
CA PRO A 203 4.12 -16.42 29.61
C PRO A 203 5.46 -15.81 30.05
N ALA A 204 6.47 -15.78 29.20
CA ALA A 204 7.77 -15.19 29.53
C ALA A 204 7.65 -13.68 29.82
N GLU A 205 8.24 -13.21 30.92
CA GLU A 205 8.25 -11.79 31.26
C GLU A 205 9.04 -11.01 30.21
N PHE A 206 8.39 -10.00 29.61
CA PHE A 206 9.02 -9.11 28.65
C PHE A 206 9.90 -8.07 29.37
N ILE A 207 11.22 -8.12 29.15
CA ILE A 207 12.14 -7.15 29.75
C ILE A 207 12.72 -6.24 28.66
N ALA A 208 12.48 -4.92 28.78
CA ALA A 208 13.06 -3.89 27.95
C ALA A 208 14.18 -3.16 28.70
N LEU A 209 15.35 -3.05 28.07
CA LEU A 209 16.49 -2.31 28.59
C LEU A 209 16.69 -1.05 27.75
N LEU A 210 16.29 0.11 28.27
CA LEU A 210 16.38 1.38 27.54
C LEU A 210 17.76 2.01 27.71
N LYS A 211 18.32 2.48 26.60
CA LYS A 211 19.55 3.28 26.57
C LYS A 211 19.20 4.78 26.58
N PRO A 212 20.09 5.63 27.11
CA PRO A 212 19.90 7.08 27.02
C PRO A 212 19.67 7.54 25.58
N ASP A 213 18.81 8.55 25.40
CA ASP A 213 18.50 9.08 24.08
C ASP A 213 19.59 10.02 23.53
N ARG A 214 19.57 10.16 22.22
CA ARG A 214 20.20 11.25 21.50
C ARG A 214 19.19 12.36 21.25
N ILE A 215 19.61 13.60 21.44
CA ILE A 215 18.80 14.81 21.25
C ILE A 215 19.36 15.60 20.07
N VAL A 216 18.51 15.94 19.11
CA VAL A 216 18.85 16.80 17.98
C VAL A 216 17.98 18.06 18.05
N LYS A 217 18.64 19.22 18.11
CA LYS A 217 18.00 20.54 18.07
C LYS A 217 18.03 21.03 16.62
N LEU A 218 16.87 21.21 16.03
CA LEU A 218 16.69 21.71 14.67
C LEU A 218 16.19 23.16 14.74
N THR A 219 16.99 24.11 14.26
CA THR A 219 16.55 25.49 14.05
C THR A 219 16.13 25.60 12.58
N ILE A 220 14.87 25.91 12.33
CA ILE A 220 14.34 26.05 10.98
C ILE A 220 14.12 27.51 10.68
N THR A 221 14.77 28.00 9.63
CA THR A 221 14.73 29.42 9.20
C THR A 221 14.32 29.51 7.73
N ASP A 222 13.87 30.68 7.32
CA ASP A 222 13.77 31.02 5.90
C ASP A 222 15.13 31.52 5.33
N GLU A 223 15.12 31.90 4.06
CA GLU A 223 16.31 32.37 3.34
C GLU A 223 16.86 33.70 3.90
N GLU A 224 16.02 34.50 4.56
CA GLU A 224 16.41 35.74 5.23
C GLU A 224 16.88 35.51 6.69
N GLY A 225 16.82 34.28 7.18
CA GLY A 225 17.19 33.88 8.53
C GLY A 225 16.09 34.08 9.57
N HIS A 226 14.86 34.38 9.16
CA HIS A 226 13.72 34.47 10.09
C HIS A 226 13.28 33.07 10.52
N PRO A 227 12.82 32.89 11.76
CA PRO A 227 12.35 31.60 12.23
C PRO A 227 11.07 31.16 11.49
N VAL A 228 11.02 29.90 11.07
CA VAL A 228 9.81 29.28 10.55
C VAL A 228 9.06 28.67 11.72
N VAL A 229 7.93 29.28 12.08
CA VAL A 229 7.11 28.91 13.23
C VAL A 229 6.03 27.93 12.81
N GLY A 230 5.81 26.86 13.58
CA GLY A 230 4.74 25.89 13.31
C GLY A 230 5.06 24.88 12.20
N ALA A 231 6.29 24.86 11.68
CA ALA A 231 6.69 23.84 10.72
C ALA A 231 6.58 22.45 11.34
N ALA A 232 5.85 21.54 10.68
CA ALA A 232 5.79 20.15 11.10
C ALA A 232 7.08 19.44 10.67
N VAL A 233 7.70 18.74 11.61
CA VAL A 233 8.97 18.04 11.45
C VAL A 233 8.77 16.57 11.73
N GLU A 234 9.13 15.73 10.78
CA GLU A 234 9.31 14.30 10.97
C GLU A 234 10.81 13.99 10.82
N ALA A 235 11.37 13.29 11.80
CA ALA A 235 12.80 13.03 11.86
C ALA A 235 13.09 11.64 12.41
N GLY A 236 13.98 10.87 11.76
CA GLY A 236 14.33 9.54 12.21
C GLY A 236 15.03 8.72 11.13
N ASN A 237 14.72 7.42 11.13
CA ASN A 237 15.17 6.49 10.11
C ASN A 237 13.94 6.01 9.31
N ALA A 238 13.82 6.46 8.08
CA ALA A 238 12.67 6.14 7.22
C ALA A 238 12.65 4.65 6.83
N ALA A 239 13.82 4.02 6.63
CA ALA A 239 13.90 2.62 6.26
C ALA A 239 13.34 1.68 7.35
N THR A 240 13.53 2.02 8.63
CA THR A 240 12.96 1.27 9.76
C THR A 240 11.59 1.80 10.19
N ARG A 241 11.11 2.88 9.56
CA ARG A 241 9.89 3.62 9.94
C ARG A 241 9.90 4.11 11.39
N ASP A 242 11.08 4.29 11.97
CA ASP A 242 11.26 4.83 13.32
C ASP A 242 11.40 6.34 13.27
N MET A 243 10.26 7.02 13.11
CA MET A 243 10.19 8.47 12.98
C MET A 243 9.69 9.13 14.27
N ARG A 244 10.14 10.34 14.50
CA ARG A 244 9.68 11.26 15.56
C ARG A 244 9.00 12.44 14.89
N SER A 245 7.88 12.86 15.45
CA SER A 245 7.13 14.01 14.95
C SER A 245 7.19 15.14 15.98
N GLY A 246 7.30 16.36 15.48
CA GLY A 246 7.29 17.57 16.30
C GLY A 246 6.94 18.78 15.45
N SER A 247 6.92 19.95 16.05
CA SER A 247 6.76 21.22 15.35
C SER A 247 7.74 22.27 15.89
N THR A 248 8.02 23.28 15.08
CA THR A 248 8.86 24.40 15.49
C THR A 248 8.11 25.40 16.37
N ASP A 249 8.78 25.91 17.38
CA ASP A 249 8.29 26.97 18.28
C ASP A 249 8.44 28.38 17.66
N GLU A 250 8.14 29.43 18.46
CA GLU A 250 8.25 30.82 18.04
C GLU A 250 9.68 31.26 17.62
N LYS A 251 10.71 30.48 17.99
CA LYS A 251 12.10 30.71 17.58
C LYS A 251 12.52 29.81 16.40
N GLY A 252 11.58 29.07 15.80
CA GLY A 252 11.89 28.11 14.75
C GLY A 252 12.59 26.85 15.28
N LEU A 253 12.57 26.59 16.58
CA LEU A 253 13.27 25.48 17.21
C LEU A 253 12.34 24.26 17.33
N CYS A 254 12.77 23.11 16.80
CA CYS A 254 12.20 21.80 17.06
C CYS A 254 13.23 20.91 17.75
N ILE A 255 12.85 20.26 18.87
CA ILE A 255 13.73 19.35 19.60
C ILE A 255 13.29 17.91 19.34
N VAL A 256 14.09 17.17 18.61
CA VAL A 256 13.89 15.76 18.33
C VAL A 256 14.57 14.93 19.44
N ARG A 257 13.77 14.13 20.16
CA ARG A 257 14.22 13.28 21.27
C ARG A 257 13.97 11.80 20.98
N GLY A 258 14.49 10.95 21.86
CA GLY A 258 14.26 9.51 21.79
C GLY A 258 14.97 8.82 20.63
N LEU A 259 15.99 9.45 20.05
CA LEU A 259 16.79 8.85 18.96
C LEU A 259 17.85 7.90 19.52
N PRO A 260 18.21 6.82 18.81
CA PRO A 260 19.33 5.95 19.19
C PRO A 260 20.67 6.69 19.20
N GLU A 261 21.54 6.36 20.16
CA GLU A 261 22.87 6.97 20.28
C GLU A 261 23.78 6.69 19.08
N ASP A 262 23.62 5.53 18.48
CA ASP A 262 24.37 5.03 17.32
C ASP A 262 23.82 5.50 15.97
N LEU A 263 22.70 6.22 15.94
CA LEU A 263 22.16 6.82 14.71
C LEU A 263 23.12 7.86 14.16
N LEU A 264 23.68 7.63 12.99
CA LEU A 264 24.65 8.52 12.33
C LEU A 264 24.02 9.42 11.27
N GLU A 265 22.90 9.03 10.72
CA GLU A 265 22.16 9.75 9.71
C GLU A 265 20.71 9.94 10.16
N LEU A 266 20.25 11.19 10.14
CA LEU A 266 18.89 11.58 10.50
C LEU A 266 18.19 12.06 9.24
N GLN A 267 17.20 11.32 8.81
CA GLN A 267 16.33 11.69 7.69
C GLN A 267 15.23 12.62 8.18
N LEU A 268 14.95 13.67 7.42
CA LEU A 268 14.01 14.73 7.77
C LEU A 268 12.95 14.89 6.68
N ARG A 269 11.73 15.09 7.13
CA ARG A 269 10.64 15.66 6.33
C ARG A 269 10.12 16.89 7.07
N ILE A 270 10.09 18.05 6.40
CA ILE A 270 9.65 19.31 6.99
C ILE A 270 8.56 19.89 6.09
N THR A 271 7.40 20.19 6.66
CA THR A 271 6.26 20.74 5.93
C THR A 271 5.73 22.00 6.60
N HIS A 272 5.32 22.97 5.76
CA HIS A 272 4.68 24.20 6.20
C HIS A 272 3.93 24.83 5.02
N ASP A 273 2.78 25.43 5.26
CA ASP A 273 1.90 25.98 4.22
C ASP A 273 2.53 27.14 3.41
N ASP A 274 3.34 27.96 4.03
CA ASP A 274 3.94 29.16 3.43
C ASP A 274 5.37 28.92 2.89
N TYR A 275 5.86 27.67 2.99
CA TYR A 275 7.21 27.31 2.57
C TYR A 275 7.18 26.07 1.67
N VAL A 276 8.20 25.92 0.84
CA VAL A 276 8.37 24.73 0.00
C VAL A 276 8.63 23.53 0.92
N SER A 277 7.66 22.65 0.98
CA SER A 277 7.74 21.44 1.81
C SER A 277 8.71 20.41 1.24
N SER A 278 9.34 19.65 2.11
CA SER A 278 10.10 18.47 1.71
C SER A 278 9.18 17.45 1.03
N VAL A 279 9.68 16.92 -0.06
CA VAL A 279 9.10 15.76 -0.72
C VAL A 279 9.75 14.53 -0.10
N GLU A 280 8.96 13.66 0.51
CA GLU A 280 9.47 12.49 1.25
C GLU A 280 10.54 12.88 2.31
N TYR A 281 11.47 11.97 2.61
CA TYR A 281 12.58 12.21 3.54
C TYR A 281 13.86 12.59 2.77
N ASP A 282 13.76 13.60 1.91
CA ASP A 282 14.79 14.03 0.98
C ASP A 282 15.99 14.71 1.64
N ARG A 283 15.87 15.09 2.92
CA ARG A 283 16.93 15.74 3.68
C ARG A 283 17.56 14.80 4.68
N THR A 284 18.85 14.58 4.58
CA THR A 284 19.63 13.76 5.51
C THR A 284 20.65 14.62 6.23
N LEU A 285 20.67 14.56 7.56
CA LEU A 285 21.68 15.19 8.41
C LEU A 285 22.64 14.14 8.93
N THR A 286 23.95 14.38 8.77
CA THR A 286 24.98 13.58 9.41
C THR A 286 25.14 14.00 10.87
N LEU A 287 24.99 13.06 11.78
CA LEU A 287 25.08 13.29 13.21
C LEU A 287 26.48 12.95 13.75
N PRO A 288 27.05 13.76 14.64
CA PRO A 288 28.40 13.54 15.17
C PRO A 288 28.45 12.29 16.05
N LYS A 289 29.37 11.35 15.74
CA LYS A 289 29.55 10.10 16.50
C LYS A 289 29.88 10.39 17.98
N GLY A 290 29.21 9.66 18.89
CA GLY A 290 29.46 9.71 20.33
C GLY A 290 29.00 10.99 21.03
N LYS A 291 28.22 11.85 20.37
CA LYS A 291 27.60 13.01 21.01
C LYS A 291 26.11 12.77 21.23
N ARG A 292 25.66 12.91 22.47
CA ARG A 292 24.23 12.79 22.81
C ARG A 292 23.42 14.00 22.36
N GLU A 293 24.02 15.15 22.19
CA GLU A 293 23.33 16.38 21.76
C GLU A 293 24.03 17.00 20.56
N SER A 294 23.25 17.44 19.58
CA SER A 294 23.73 18.20 18.42
C SER A 294 22.69 19.24 17.99
N SER A 295 23.17 20.31 17.35
CA SER A 295 22.32 21.39 16.83
C SER A 295 22.59 21.55 15.34
N HIS A 296 21.52 21.70 14.57
CA HIS A 296 21.57 21.88 13.12
C HIS A 296 20.60 22.96 12.71
N THR A 297 20.96 23.72 11.67
CA THR A 297 20.08 24.71 11.05
C THR A 297 19.62 24.17 9.69
N VAL A 298 18.34 24.28 9.42
CA VAL A 298 17.73 23.90 8.15
C VAL A 298 17.01 25.12 7.59
N THR A 299 17.33 25.48 6.34
CA THR A 299 16.68 26.60 5.66
C THR A 299 15.55 26.08 4.79
N MET A 300 14.37 26.68 4.89
CA MET A 300 13.23 26.47 4.01
C MET A 300 13.09 27.64 3.04
N GLN A 301 12.76 27.30 1.79
CA GLN A 301 12.46 28.31 0.77
C GLN A 301 11.02 28.81 0.95
N THR A 302 10.81 30.12 0.86
CA THR A 302 9.48 30.72 0.88
C THR A 302 8.66 30.25 -0.34
N ALA A 303 7.41 29.89 -0.11
CA ALA A 303 6.53 29.37 -1.17
C ALA A 303 5.50 30.41 -1.63
N GLY A 304 5.02 30.21 -2.85
CA GLY A 304 3.82 30.87 -3.36
C GLY A 304 2.56 30.03 -3.19
N THR A 305 1.42 30.67 -3.36
CA THR A 305 0.08 30.06 -3.33
C THR A 305 -0.61 30.29 -4.66
N LEU A 306 -1.14 29.24 -5.26
CA LEU A 306 -1.97 29.29 -6.45
C LEU A 306 -3.44 29.19 -6.03
N VAL A 307 -4.27 30.10 -6.53
CA VAL A 307 -5.71 30.11 -6.30
C VAL A 307 -6.45 30.29 -7.64
N GLY A 308 -7.66 29.80 -7.73
CA GLY A 308 -8.44 29.99 -8.96
C GLY A 308 -9.75 29.27 -8.93
N THR A 309 -10.44 29.35 -10.07
CA THR A 309 -11.74 28.72 -10.29
C THR A 309 -11.69 27.88 -11.57
N VAL A 310 -12.36 26.75 -11.54
CA VAL A 310 -12.55 25.89 -12.72
C VAL A 310 -14.01 25.94 -13.14
N THR A 311 -14.26 26.27 -14.41
CA THR A 311 -15.60 26.36 -14.99
C THR A 311 -15.72 25.55 -16.28
N ASP A 312 -16.92 25.23 -16.67
CA ASP A 312 -17.24 24.74 -18.02
C ASP A 312 -17.20 25.91 -18.99
N ALA A 313 -16.50 25.77 -20.11
CA ALA A 313 -16.26 26.86 -21.05
C ALA A 313 -17.51 27.29 -21.83
N ASP A 314 -18.46 26.39 -22.03
CA ASP A 314 -19.68 26.64 -22.82
C ASP A 314 -20.80 27.18 -21.94
N THR A 315 -20.93 26.72 -20.71
CA THR A 315 -22.05 27.07 -19.82
C THR A 315 -21.68 28.08 -18.74
N GLY A 316 -20.38 28.24 -18.43
CA GLY A 316 -19.88 29.05 -17.32
C GLY A 316 -20.14 28.43 -15.93
N GLN A 317 -20.68 27.20 -15.87
CA GLN A 317 -20.94 26.53 -14.59
C GLN A 317 -19.64 26.13 -13.92
N VAL A 318 -19.55 26.29 -12.59
CA VAL A 318 -18.41 25.88 -11.80
C VAL A 318 -18.25 24.36 -11.82
N GLN A 319 -17.01 23.87 -11.81
CA GLN A 319 -16.69 22.46 -11.89
C GLN A 319 -16.05 22.00 -10.59
N PRO A 320 -16.76 21.26 -9.72
CA PRO A 320 -16.21 20.64 -8.52
C PRO A 320 -15.34 19.43 -8.87
N THR A 321 -14.49 19.01 -7.94
CA THR A 321 -13.65 17.80 -8.02
C THR A 321 -12.63 17.80 -9.18
N ALA A 322 -12.40 18.93 -9.84
CA ALA A 322 -11.32 19.06 -10.80
C ALA A 322 -9.97 19.02 -10.06
N ARG A 323 -9.06 18.18 -10.53
CA ARG A 323 -7.72 18.07 -9.99
C ARG A 323 -6.82 19.09 -10.66
N VAL A 324 -6.21 19.97 -9.87
CA VAL A 324 -5.19 20.92 -10.32
C VAL A 324 -3.84 20.50 -9.76
N SER A 325 -2.84 20.32 -10.61
CA SER A 325 -1.50 19.86 -10.25
C SER A 325 -0.45 20.87 -10.72
N VAL A 326 0.61 21.05 -9.94
CA VAL A 326 1.71 21.98 -10.26
C VAL A 326 3.00 21.17 -10.43
N GLY A 327 3.59 21.19 -11.62
CA GLY A 327 4.78 20.44 -11.98
C GLY A 327 4.53 19.31 -12.99
N GLU A 328 5.57 18.53 -13.25
CA GLU A 328 5.50 17.39 -14.19
C GLU A 328 5.20 16.07 -13.45
N TYR A 329 4.49 15.16 -14.09
CA TYR A 329 3.89 13.96 -13.52
C TYR A 329 4.86 12.95 -12.86
N GLN A 330 6.15 13.09 -13.06
CA GLN A 330 7.15 12.13 -12.57
C GLN A 330 7.35 12.09 -11.05
N SER A 331 6.64 12.93 -10.28
CA SER A 331 6.73 12.98 -8.82
C SER A 331 5.36 12.83 -8.18
N GLU A 332 5.19 11.82 -7.34
CA GLU A 332 3.96 11.63 -6.51
C GLU A 332 3.73 12.77 -5.50
N ALA A 333 4.74 13.57 -5.25
CA ALA A 333 4.75 14.63 -4.25
C ALA A 333 4.53 16.04 -4.82
N LEU A 334 4.02 16.17 -6.04
CA LEU A 334 3.68 17.47 -6.62
C LEU A 334 2.62 18.20 -5.79
N PRO A 335 2.76 19.53 -5.61
CA PRO A 335 1.67 20.34 -5.07
C PRO A 335 0.43 20.16 -5.94
N ARG A 336 -0.67 19.75 -5.31
CA ARG A 336 -1.95 19.50 -6.00
C ARG A 336 -3.13 19.87 -5.10
N GLY A 337 -4.25 20.19 -5.73
CA GLY A 337 -5.50 20.45 -5.05
C GLY A 337 -6.68 19.98 -5.90
N TRP A 338 -7.85 19.99 -5.31
CA TRP A 338 -9.12 19.74 -5.99
C TRP A 338 -10.01 20.95 -5.81
N THR A 339 -10.87 21.18 -6.79
CA THR A 339 -11.89 22.22 -6.65
C THR A 339 -12.98 21.79 -5.69
N ASP A 340 -13.42 22.75 -4.87
CA ASP A 340 -14.57 22.64 -3.97
C ASP A 340 -15.89 22.64 -4.75
N TYR A 341 -17.03 22.59 -4.04
CA TYR A 341 -18.37 22.64 -4.64
C TYR A 341 -18.66 23.93 -5.39
N ASP A 342 -17.99 25.02 -5.06
CA ASP A 342 -18.08 26.31 -5.76
C ASP A 342 -17.07 26.44 -6.91
N GLY A 343 -16.35 25.36 -7.23
CA GLY A 343 -15.35 25.30 -8.29
C GLY A 343 -14.04 25.99 -7.98
N THR A 344 -13.83 26.49 -6.75
CA THR A 344 -12.57 27.14 -6.35
C THR A 344 -11.52 26.16 -5.89
N TYR A 345 -10.25 26.52 -6.03
CA TYR A 345 -9.12 25.74 -5.52
C TYR A 345 -8.03 26.61 -4.91
N THR A 346 -7.28 26.03 -4.00
CA THR A 346 -6.08 26.65 -3.39
C THR A 346 -4.98 25.60 -3.28
N ILE A 347 -3.81 25.89 -3.86
CA ILE A 347 -2.60 25.06 -3.75
C ILE A 347 -1.50 25.88 -3.10
N ARG A 348 -0.97 25.41 -1.99
CA ARG A 348 0.09 26.05 -1.22
C ARG A 348 1.43 25.34 -1.42
N GLY A 349 2.50 25.91 -0.92
CA GLY A 349 3.80 25.26 -0.91
C GLY A 349 4.50 25.21 -2.27
N ILE A 350 4.14 26.07 -3.22
CA ILE A 350 4.71 26.08 -4.57
C ILE A 350 6.05 26.83 -4.57
N ALA A 351 7.09 26.19 -5.09
CA ALA A 351 8.39 26.82 -5.23
C ALA A 351 8.32 28.06 -6.15
N PRO A 352 8.99 29.18 -5.79
CA PRO A 352 9.09 30.34 -6.65
C PRO A 352 9.76 30.03 -7.98
N GLY A 353 9.33 30.72 -9.03
CA GLY A 353 9.83 30.58 -10.39
C GLY A 353 8.76 30.12 -11.38
N ARG A 354 9.21 29.67 -12.53
CA ARG A 354 8.32 29.17 -13.60
C ARG A 354 7.74 27.81 -13.19
N ALA A 355 6.42 27.73 -13.20
CA ALA A 355 5.68 26.51 -12.89
C ALA A 355 4.71 26.14 -14.03
N VAL A 356 4.59 24.86 -14.32
CA VAL A 356 3.55 24.32 -15.20
C VAL A 356 2.38 23.87 -14.34
N VAL A 357 1.16 24.26 -14.72
CA VAL A 357 -0.07 23.91 -14.00
C VAL A 357 -0.99 23.16 -14.95
N THR A 358 -1.45 22.00 -14.54
CA THR A 358 -2.35 21.16 -15.34
C THR A 358 -3.63 20.91 -14.55
N VAL A 359 -4.79 21.06 -15.21
CA VAL A 359 -6.09 20.69 -14.65
C VAL A 359 -6.68 19.50 -15.38
N HIS A 360 -7.24 18.56 -14.60
CA HIS A 360 -7.91 17.35 -15.07
C HIS A 360 -9.28 17.22 -14.41
N LEU A 361 -10.27 16.92 -15.22
CA LEU A 361 -11.62 16.56 -14.77
C LEU A 361 -12.19 15.52 -15.72
N VAL A 362 -12.80 14.46 -15.20
CA VAL A 362 -13.43 13.41 -16.00
C VAL A 362 -14.55 14.03 -16.86
N GLY A 363 -14.55 13.69 -18.16
CA GLY A 363 -15.49 14.25 -19.14
C GLY A 363 -15.04 15.57 -19.76
N TYR A 364 -13.87 16.11 -19.35
CA TYR A 364 -13.32 17.35 -19.89
C TYR A 364 -11.91 17.17 -20.44
N ALA A 365 -11.60 17.89 -21.50
CA ALA A 365 -10.25 17.97 -22.02
C ALA A 365 -9.34 18.69 -21.02
N PRO A 366 -8.17 18.14 -20.68
CA PRO A 366 -7.24 18.78 -19.75
C PRO A 366 -6.75 20.11 -20.31
N GLN A 367 -6.37 21.02 -19.42
CA GLN A 367 -5.70 22.26 -19.79
C GLN A 367 -4.36 22.39 -19.07
N LEU A 368 -3.40 23.01 -19.75
CA LEU A 368 -2.07 23.27 -19.25
C LEU A 368 -1.74 24.76 -19.43
N GLN A 369 -1.26 25.40 -18.39
CA GLN A 369 -0.73 26.76 -18.41
C GLN A 369 0.62 26.84 -17.68
N THR A 370 1.46 27.75 -18.16
CA THR A 370 2.72 28.07 -17.47
C THR A 370 2.59 29.42 -16.81
N ILE A 371 3.00 29.52 -15.56
CA ILE A 371 2.91 30.73 -14.74
C ILE A 371 4.26 31.04 -14.07
N GLU A 372 4.41 32.28 -13.63
CA GLU A 372 5.48 32.68 -12.70
C GLU A 372 4.90 32.77 -11.30
N VAL A 373 5.53 32.05 -10.37
CA VAL A 373 5.14 32.04 -8.95
C VAL A 373 6.18 32.86 -8.17
N ALA A 374 5.75 33.80 -7.35
CA ALA A 374 6.63 34.49 -6.43
C ALA A 374 6.42 34.00 -5.00
N GLY A 375 7.49 33.95 -4.21
CA GLY A 375 7.40 33.60 -2.79
C GLY A 375 6.49 34.57 -2.02
N ARG A 376 5.78 34.07 -1.02
CA ARG A 376 4.82 34.82 -0.17
C ARG A 376 3.73 35.54 -0.94
N SER A 377 3.43 35.15 -2.18
CA SER A 377 2.39 35.75 -3.01
C SER A 377 1.27 34.77 -3.36
N LYS A 378 0.11 35.35 -3.73
CA LYS A 378 -0.98 34.58 -4.33
C LYS A 378 -1.02 34.86 -5.82
N THR A 379 -0.98 33.81 -6.62
CA THR A 379 -1.14 33.86 -8.08
C THR A 379 -2.55 33.38 -8.41
N GLN A 380 -3.35 34.19 -9.11
CA GLN A 380 -4.67 33.80 -9.61
C GLN A 380 -4.53 33.09 -10.96
N LEU A 381 -5.18 31.93 -11.11
CA LEU A 381 -5.23 31.18 -12.35
C LEU A 381 -6.57 30.47 -12.49
N ASP A 382 -7.38 30.90 -13.45
CA ASP A 382 -8.70 30.32 -13.72
C ASP A 382 -8.62 29.43 -14.96
N PHE A 383 -9.45 28.37 -14.97
CA PHE A 383 -9.57 27.45 -16.09
C PHE A 383 -11.03 27.37 -16.56
N ALA A 384 -11.23 27.41 -17.88
CA ALA A 384 -12.51 27.15 -18.51
C ALA A 384 -12.39 25.88 -19.37
N LEU A 385 -12.88 24.75 -18.87
CA LEU A 385 -12.70 23.45 -19.47
C LEU A 385 -13.73 23.23 -20.60
N LYS A 386 -13.27 22.60 -21.68
CA LYS A 386 -14.14 22.13 -22.78
C LYS A 386 -14.43 20.64 -22.60
N PRO A 387 -15.57 20.16 -23.14
CA PRO A 387 -15.87 18.72 -23.13
C PRO A 387 -14.71 17.88 -23.66
N ALA A 388 -14.54 16.71 -23.09
CA ALA A 388 -13.46 15.81 -23.44
C ALA A 388 -13.54 15.29 -24.87
N THR A 389 -12.38 14.92 -25.38
CA THR A 389 -12.23 14.16 -26.62
C THR A 389 -11.65 12.77 -26.29
N THR A 390 -11.86 11.83 -27.19
CA THR A 390 -11.31 10.47 -27.07
C THR A 390 -10.31 10.21 -28.19
N LEU A 391 -9.07 9.94 -27.82
CA LEU A 391 -8.11 9.40 -28.79
C LEU A 391 -8.34 7.89 -28.90
N SER A 392 -8.60 7.38 -30.08
CA SER A 392 -8.79 5.96 -30.33
C SER A 392 -7.95 5.46 -31.47
N GLY A 393 -7.68 4.16 -31.47
CA GLY A 393 -6.89 3.54 -32.52
C GLY A 393 -6.76 2.03 -32.34
N THR A 394 -5.89 1.46 -33.16
CA THR A 394 -5.51 0.04 -33.10
C THR A 394 -3.98 -0.08 -33.04
N VAL A 395 -3.51 -1.02 -32.24
CA VAL A 395 -2.10 -1.44 -32.21
C VAL A 395 -1.99 -2.80 -32.88
N VAL A 396 -1.12 -2.90 -33.86
CA VAL A 396 -0.85 -4.13 -34.62
C VAL A 396 0.64 -4.41 -34.64
N ASP A 397 1.00 -5.65 -34.93
CA ASP A 397 2.39 -6.02 -35.18
C ASP A 397 2.78 -5.77 -36.66
N ASP A 398 4.04 -6.03 -36.99
CA ASP A 398 4.62 -5.93 -38.34
C ASP A 398 4.00 -6.89 -39.36
N GLN A 399 3.18 -7.87 -38.89
CA GLN A 399 2.39 -8.78 -39.74
C GLN A 399 0.91 -8.34 -39.82
N GLY A 400 0.54 -7.25 -39.17
CA GLY A 400 -0.83 -6.72 -39.10
C GLY A 400 -1.74 -7.43 -38.11
N LYS A 401 -1.22 -8.30 -37.23
CA LYS A 401 -1.98 -8.97 -36.19
C LYS A 401 -2.23 -8.00 -35.03
N PRO A 402 -3.42 -8.01 -34.43
CA PRO A 402 -3.70 -7.20 -33.23
C PRO A 402 -2.73 -7.48 -32.09
N VAL A 403 -2.22 -6.43 -31.45
CA VAL A 403 -1.42 -6.50 -30.23
C VAL A 403 -2.33 -6.27 -29.03
N VAL A 404 -2.51 -7.28 -28.22
CA VAL A 404 -3.36 -7.27 -27.01
C VAL A 404 -2.54 -6.80 -25.82
N ASP A 405 -3.20 -6.16 -24.84
CA ASP A 405 -2.57 -5.66 -23.60
C ASP A 405 -1.39 -4.69 -23.84
N ALA A 406 -1.39 -3.98 -24.97
CA ALA A 406 -0.46 -2.90 -25.21
C ALA A 406 -0.87 -1.65 -24.44
N TYR A 407 0.05 -1.04 -23.72
CA TYR A 407 -0.14 0.26 -23.09
C TYR A 407 0.16 1.38 -24.09
N VAL A 408 -0.84 2.20 -24.38
CA VAL A 408 -0.69 3.46 -25.10
C VAL A 408 -0.66 4.58 -24.06
N ILE A 409 0.46 5.25 -23.92
CA ILE A 409 0.73 6.19 -22.83
C ILE A 409 0.92 7.59 -23.42
N ALA A 410 0.21 8.58 -22.89
CA ALA A 410 0.48 9.98 -23.20
C ALA A 410 1.80 10.39 -22.55
N GLU A 411 2.81 10.66 -23.38
CA GLU A 411 4.20 10.91 -22.94
C GLU A 411 4.42 12.39 -22.66
N GLN A 412 4.31 13.22 -23.67
CA GLN A 412 4.50 14.66 -23.56
C GLN A 412 3.36 15.46 -24.16
N TRP A 413 3.04 16.58 -23.52
CA TRP A 413 2.10 17.56 -24.03
C TRP A 413 2.71 18.96 -23.89
N ARG A 414 2.86 19.66 -25.02
CA ARG A 414 3.54 20.95 -25.08
C ARG A 414 4.95 20.93 -24.48
N GLY A 415 5.63 19.79 -24.56
CA GLY A 415 6.98 19.56 -24.04
C GLY A 415 7.03 19.23 -22.53
N PHE A 416 5.90 18.93 -21.88
CA PHE A 416 5.82 18.59 -20.47
C PHE A 416 5.20 17.21 -20.25
N HIS A 417 5.67 16.50 -19.25
CA HIS A 417 5.11 15.21 -18.80
C HIS A 417 4.01 15.44 -17.74
N THR A 418 2.83 15.85 -18.16
CA THR A 418 1.76 16.26 -17.23
C THR A 418 0.45 15.47 -17.34
N LEU A 419 0.24 14.72 -18.41
CA LEU A 419 -1.06 14.12 -18.69
C LEU A 419 -1.35 12.89 -17.83
N GLY A 420 -0.43 11.94 -17.72
CA GLY A 420 -0.67 10.68 -17.02
C GLY A 420 -1.81 9.84 -17.59
N LEU A 421 -2.23 10.10 -18.83
CA LEU A 421 -3.30 9.38 -19.50
C LEU A 421 -2.75 8.11 -20.16
N ARG A 422 -3.55 7.05 -20.15
CA ARG A 422 -3.18 5.78 -20.77
C ARG A 422 -4.39 5.02 -21.27
N GLY A 423 -4.21 4.25 -22.33
CA GLY A 423 -5.15 3.26 -22.84
C GLY A 423 -4.52 1.88 -22.83
N LEU A 424 -5.32 0.84 -22.70
CA LEU A 424 -4.93 -0.55 -22.85
C LEU A 424 -5.65 -1.12 -24.06
N THR A 425 -4.94 -1.89 -24.90
CA THR A 425 -5.57 -2.52 -26.06
C THR A 425 -6.35 -3.79 -25.68
N ASP A 426 -7.51 -3.94 -26.31
CA ASP A 426 -8.38 -5.11 -26.17
C ASP A 426 -7.92 -6.29 -27.06
N GLU A 427 -8.70 -7.39 -27.12
CA GLU A 427 -8.45 -8.57 -27.94
C GLU A 427 -8.34 -8.28 -29.47
N ARG A 428 -8.85 -7.13 -29.92
CA ARG A 428 -8.77 -6.65 -31.30
C ARG A 428 -7.62 -5.67 -31.52
N GLY A 429 -6.80 -5.44 -30.48
CA GLY A 429 -5.77 -4.44 -30.50
C GLY A 429 -6.31 -3.00 -30.44
N THR A 430 -7.58 -2.80 -30.09
CA THR A 430 -8.21 -1.48 -30.06
C THR A 430 -7.97 -0.82 -28.71
N PHE A 431 -7.62 0.47 -28.72
CA PHE A 431 -7.47 1.29 -27.51
C PHE A 431 -8.34 2.55 -27.57
N ALA A 432 -8.62 3.09 -26.40
CA ALA A 432 -9.18 4.41 -26.21
C ALA A 432 -8.48 5.11 -25.05
N ILE A 433 -8.03 6.35 -25.26
CA ILE A 433 -7.59 7.26 -24.21
C ILE A 433 -8.71 8.30 -24.05
N LEU A 434 -9.41 8.21 -22.94
CA LEU A 434 -10.47 9.14 -22.57
C LEU A 434 -9.84 10.45 -22.08
N ASP A 435 -10.63 11.54 -22.14
CA ASP A 435 -10.25 12.86 -21.64
C ASP A 435 -8.93 13.36 -22.25
N ALA A 436 -8.71 13.07 -23.53
CA ALA A 436 -7.52 13.51 -24.25
C ALA A 436 -7.54 15.03 -24.52
N PRO A 437 -6.36 15.66 -24.63
CA PRO A 437 -6.25 17.05 -25.07
C PRO A 437 -6.89 17.26 -26.44
N THR A 438 -7.43 18.46 -26.68
CA THR A 438 -7.95 18.87 -27.99
C THR A 438 -6.84 19.33 -28.95
N GLU A 439 -5.59 19.12 -28.61
CA GLU A 439 -4.37 19.50 -29.34
C GLU A 439 -3.51 18.28 -29.61
N GLU A 440 -2.40 18.50 -30.33
CA GLU A 440 -1.38 17.48 -30.51
C GLU A 440 -0.66 17.19 -29.20
N PHE A 441 -0.39 15.91 -28.96
CA PHE A 441 0.46 15.43 -27.86
C PHE A 441 1.18 14.15 -28.27
N ASP A 442 2.26 13.84 -27.57
CA ASP A 442 3.06 12.68 -27.87
C ASP A 442 2.54 11.46 -27.09
N ILE A 443 2.47 10.32 -27.78
CA ILE A 443 2.19 9.02 -27.19
C ILE A 443 3.37 8.08 -27.41
N THR A 444 3.59 7.18 -26.48
CA THR A 444 4.42 5.99 -26.65
C THR A 444 3.56 4.75 -26.54
N VAL A 445 3.98 3.66 -27.15
CA VAL A 445 3.30 2.37 -27.02
C VAL A 445 4.29 1.33 -26.57
N ILE A 446 3.91 0.62 -25.54
CA ILE A 446 4.69 -0.46 -24.96
C ILE A 446 3.83 -1.71 -24.86
N ALA A 447 4.36 -2.80 -25.40
CA ALA A 447 3.71 -4.08 -25.36
C ALA A 447 4.73 -5.20 -25.17
N ARG A 448 4.31 -6.25 -24.53
CA ARG A 448 5.13 -7.40 -24.25
C ARG A 448 5.48 -8.15 -25.54
N GLY A 449 6.77 -8.45 -25.76
CA GLY A 449 7.24 -9.15 -26.97
C GLY A 449 7.39 -8.24 -28.19
N TYR A 450 7.35 -6.91 -27.97
CA TYR A 450 7.49 -5.91 -29.03
C TYR A 450 8.50 -4.83 -28.63
N GLU A 451 9.13 -4.21 -29.61
CA GLU A 451 9.91 -2.99 -29.38
C GLU A 451 8.96 -1.85 -28.97
N ALA A 452 9.38 -1.08 -27.97
CA ALA A 452 8.60 0.09 -27.57
C ALA A 452 8.53 1.06 -28.79
N LEU A 453 7.32 1.49 -29.13
CA LEU A 453 7.17 2.51 -30.17
C LEU A 453 7.70 3.83 -29.62
N PRO A 454 8.67 4.47 -30.27
CA PRO A 454 9.14 5.81 -29.89
C PRO A 454 7.99 6.81 -29.85
N ALA A 455 8.15 7.86 -29.06
CA ALA A 455 7.16 8.92 -28.97
C ALA A 455 6.70 9.41 -30.33
N GLN A 456 5.39 9.37 -30.57
CA GLN A 456 4.76 9.83 -31.81
C GLN A 456 3.72 10.89 -31.48
N THR A 457 3.75 12.00 -32.23
CA THR A 457 2.75 13.05 -32.10
C THR A 457 1.43 12.61 -32.72
N VAL A 458 0.36 12.68 -31.97
CA VAL A 458 -1.01 12.31 -32.37
C VAL A 458 -1.98 13.45 -32.18
N ARG A 459 -3.09 13.39 -32.95
CA ARG A 459 -4.23 14.32 -32.84
C ARG A 459 -5.50 13.52 -32.62
N TRP A 460 -6.38 14.02 -31.76
CA TRP A 460 -7.65 13.40 -31.43
C TRP A 460 -8.68 13.44 -32.57
N ASP A 461 -8.60 14.46 -33.47
CA ASP A 461 -9.54 14.72 -34.57
C ASP A 461 -9.31 13.84 -35.80
N ALA A 462 -8.27 13.06 -35.79
CA ALA A 462 -7.96 12.12 -36.87
C ALA A 462 -8.87 10.88 -36.81
N SER A 463 -8.95 10.19 -37.94
CA SER A 463 -9.48 8.82 -37.97
C SER A 463 -8.73 7.95 -36.95
N PRO A 464 -9.33 6.81 -36.51
CA PRO A 464 -8.67 5.93 -35.56
C PRO A 464 -7.22 5.68 -35.95
N HIS A 465 -6.29 5.94 -35.04
CA HIS A 465 -4.87 5.76 -35.28
C HIS A 465 -4.53 4.29 -35.46
N ARG A 466 -3.64 3.99 -36.39
CA ARG A 466 -3.04 2.66 -36.57
C ARG A 466 -1.57 2.75 -36.17
N LEU A 467 -1.23 2.10 -35.06
CA LEU A 467 0.13 2.06 -34.53
C LEU A 467 0.69 0.66 -34.76
N GLU A 468 1.92 0.59 -35.29
CA GLU A 468 2.57 -0.66 -35.63
C GLU A 468 3.79 -0.87 -34.76
N LEU A 469 3.88 -2.03 -34.11
CA LEU A 469 5.00 -2.43 -33.28
C LEU A 469 5.83 -3.49 -34.00
N ALA A 470 7.15 -3.32 -33.98
CA ALA A 470 8.06 -4.36 -34.42
C ALA A 470 8.09 -5.49 -33.38
N THR A 471 8.00 -6.74 -33.85
CA THR A 471 8.15 -7.89 -32.95
C THR A 471 9.60 -7.95 -32.45
N ALA A 472 9.74 -8.03 -31.12
CA ALA A 472 11.02 -8.22 -30.44
C ALA A 472 10.90 -9.39 -29.48
N PRO A 473 10.90 -10.63 -29.97
CA PRO A 473 10.68 -11.81 -29.16
C PRO A 473 11.70 -11.98 -28.03
N ASP A 474 12.87 -11.34 -28.15
CA ASP A 474 13.98 -11.44 -27.18
C ASP A 474 14.12 -10.20 -26.26
N GLN A 475 13.32 -9.16 -26.46
CA GLN A 475 13.34 -8.00 -25.56
C GLN A 475 12.32 -8.15 -24.45
N ALA A 476 12.81 -8.47 -23.26
CA ALA A 476 12.04 -8.29 -22.05
C ALA A 476 11.61 -6.81 -21.93
N TYR A 477 10.34 -6.57 -21.67
CA TYR A 477 9.79 -5.25 -21.37
C TYR A 477 10.67 -4.51 -20.36
N SER A 478 11.32 -3.45 -20.81
CA SER A 478 12.02 -2.51 -19.94
C SER A 478 11.00 -1.45 -19.51
N ALA A 479 10.50 -1.54 -18.29
CA ALA A 479 9.80 -0.42 -17.67
C ALA A 479 10.68 0.84 -17.70
N PRO A 480 10.11 2.06 -17.75
CA PRO A 480 10.88 3.29 -17.85
C PRO A 480 11.97 3.34 -16.77
N ALA A 481 13.17 3.65 -17.21
CA ALA A 481 14.41 3.52 -16.46
C ALA A 481 14.43 4.35 -15.18
N GLY A 482 14.23 3.68 -14.06
CA GLY A 482 14.59 4.11 -12.70
C GLY A 482 15.42 3.04 -11.98
N GLY A 483 15.65 1.88 -12.63
CA GLY A 483 16.25 0.71 -12.00
C GLY A 483 17.78 0.74 -11.92
N LYS A 484 18.31 0.30 -10.79
CA LYS A 484 19.76 0.09 -10.56
C LYS A 484 20.33 -1.09 -11.37
N VAL A 485 19.48 -1.88 -12.03
CA VAL A 485 19.82 -3.14 -12.74
C VAL A 485 19.54 -3.00 -14.23
N LYS A 486 20.47 -3.46 -15.06
CA LYS A 486 20.32 -3.46 -16.52
C LYS A 486 20.59 -4.85 -17.09
N ILE A 487 19.89 -5.18 -18.18
CA ILE A 487 20.13 -6.41 -18.93
C ILE A 487 21.54 -6.38 -19.53
N GLY A 488 22.25 -7.51 -19.44
CA GLY A 488 23.63 -7.67 -19.88
C GLY A 488 24.68 -7.21 -18.86
N GLU A 489 24.27 -6.60 -17.74
CA GLU A 489 25.19 -6.22 -16.66
C GLU A 489 25.16 -7.26 -15.51
N PRO A 490 26.25 -7.33 -14.70
CA PRO A 490 26.28 -8.20 -13.52
C PRO A 490 25.13 -7.91 -12.57
N ALA A 491 24.44 -8.96 -12.16
CA ALA A 491 23.38 -8.88 -11.15
C ALA A 491 23.93 -8.39 -9.80
N PRO A 492 23.23 -7.47 -9.09
CA PRO A 492 23.61 -7.07 -7.75
C PRO A 492 23.76 -8.28 -6.83
N ASP A 493 24.93 -8.40 -6.19
CA ASP A 493 25.18 -9.49 -5.24
C ASP A 493 24.37 -9.26 -3.96
N ILE A 494 23.43 -10.14 -3.69
CA ILE A 494 22.61 -10.13 -2.48
C ILE A 494 22.91 -11.33 -1.60
N GLU A 495 22.87 -11.11 -0.29
CA GLU A 495 22.90 -12.16 0.71
C GLU A 495 21.57 -12.17 1.45
N VAL A 496 20.84 -13.28 1.35
CA VAL A 496 19.49 -13.44 1.89
C VAL A 496 19.39 -14.69 2.77
N VAL A 497 18.40 -14.71 3.65
CA VAL A 497 18.08 -15.87 4.48
C VAL A 497 16.65 -16.30 4.19
N THR A 498 16.49 -17.55 3.82
CA THR A 498 15.18 -18.14 3.52
C THR A 498 14.39 -18.45 4.79
N LEU A 499 13.08 -18.66 4.65
CA LEU A 499 12.18 -19.00 5.76
C LEU A 499 12.55 -20.30 6.49
N ASP A 500 13.30 -21.20 5.84
CA ASP A 500 13.84 -22.43 6.43
C ASP A 500 15.25 -22.23 7.01
N GLY A 501 15.76 -20.99 7.05
CA GLY A 501 17.01 -20.60 7.69
C GLY A 501 18.27 -20.79 6.84
N ARG A 502 18.15 -21.17 5.56
CA ARG A 502 19.31 -21.28 4.66
C ARG A 502 19.80 -19.90 4.25
N LYS A 503 21.11 -19.69 4.36
CA LYS A 503 21.77 -18.51 3.80
C LYS A 503 22.08 -18.75 2.33
N ILE A 504 21.71 -17.81 1.49
CA ILE A 504 21.96 -17.83 0.05
C ILE A 504 22.64 -16.52 -0.31
N LYS A 505 23.80 -16.62 -0.93
CA LYS A 505 24.50 -15.50 -1.54
C LYS A 505 24.48 -15.69 -3.05
N LEU A 506 24.01 -14.68 -3.79
CA LEU A 506 23.79 -14.80 -5.23
C LEU A 506 25.10 -15.14 -5.98
N SER A 507 26.23 -14.55 -5.58
CA SER A 507 27.54 -14.85 -6.18
C SER A 507 28.01 -16.30 -5.99
N GLU A 508 27.43 -17.04 -5.04
CA GLU A 508 27.70 -18.47 -4.82
C GLU A 508 26.85 -19.38 -5.72
N LEU A 509 25.86 -18.82 -6.42
CA LEU A 509 25.04 -19.54 -7.39
C LEU A 509 25.58 -19.46 -8.82
N LYS A 510 26.79 -18.94 -9.04
CA LYS A 510 27.43 -18.96 -10.35
C LYS A 510 27.51 -20.39 -10.91
N GLY A 511 27.29 -20.52 -12.21
CA GLY A 511 27.13 -21.79 -12.90
C GLY A 511 25.69 -22.29 -12.96
N LYS A 512 24.74 -21.54 -12.35
CA LYS A 512 23.30 -21.83 -12.39
C LYS A 512 22.50 -20.70 -13.01
N THR A 513 21.44 -21.04 -13.69
CA THR A 513 20.39 -20.08 -14.07
C THR A 513 19.54 -19.77 -12.85
N VAL A 514 19.40 -18.49 -12.48
CA VAL A 514 18.65 -18.08 -11.29
C VAL A 514 17.47 -17.19 -11.70
N LEU A 515 16.28 -17.57 -11.25
CA LEU A 515 15.07 -16.72 -11.33
C LEU A 515 14.78 -16.14 -9.96
N LEU A 516 14.91 -14.82 -9.81
CA LEU A 516 14.43 -14.10 -8.64
C LEU A 516 13.01 -13.60 -8.91
N ASP A 517 12.08 -13.86 -7.99
CA ASP A 517 10.69 -13.40 -8.05
C ASP A 517 10.37 -12.54 -6.83
N PHE A 518 10.16 -11.23 -7.05
CA PHE A 518 9.73 -10.29 -6.02
C PHE A 518 8.21 -10.19 -6.06
N TRP A 519 7.56 -10.57 -4.96
CA TRP A 519 6.12 -10.72 -4.90
C TRP A 519 5.54 -10.48 -3.49
N ALA A 520 4.22 -10.61 -3.31
CA ALA A 520 3.54 -10.64 -2.00
C ALA A 520 2.18 -11.32 -2.10
N THR A 521 1.68 -11.84 -0.98
CA THR A 521 0.36 -12.52 -0.91
C THR A 521 -0.80 -11.56 -1.15
N TRP A 522 -0.66 -10.30 -0.77
CA TRP A 522 -1.64 -9.22 -0.99
C TRP A 522 -1.61 -8.63 -2.40
N CYS A 523 -0.64 -9.01 -3.23
CA CYS A 523 -0.49 -8.53 -4.59
C CYS A 523 -1.30 -9.41 -5.56
N GLY A 524 -2.49 -8.96 -5.97
CA GLY A 524 -3.37 -9.69 -6.88
C GLY A 524 -2.69 -10.17 -8.17
N PRO A 525 -1.96 -9.31 -8.93
CA PRO A 525 -1.20 -9.72 -10.11
C PRO A 525 -0.10 -10.76 -9.82
N CYS A 526 0.54 -10.70 -8.63
CA CYS A 526 1.53 -11.70 -8.21
C CYS A 526 0.88 -13.07 -8.00
N VAL A 527 -0.26 -13.09 -7.34
CA VAL A 527 -1.03 -14.32 -7.09
C VAL A 527 -1.52 -14.93 -8.41
N ALA A 528 -1.93 -14.10 -9.37
CA ALA A 528 -2.32 -14.56 -10.70
C ALA A 528 -1.15 -15.21 -11.49
N GLU A 529 0.10 -14.86 -11.19
CA GLU A 529 1.29 -15.44 -11.83
C GLU A 529 1.75 -16.77 -11.19
N MET A 530 1.31 -17.12 -9.99
CA MET A 530 1.72 -18.33 -9.28
C MET A 530 1.52 -19.64 -10.09
N PRO A 531 0.44 -19.85 -10.85
CA PRO A 531 0.31 -21.04 -11.70
C PRO A 531 1.45 -21.19 -12.73
N ASN A 532 1.95 -20.08 -13.29
CA ASN A 532 3.05 -20.09 -14.24
C ASN A 532 4.39 -20.44 -13.57
N LEU A 533 4.65 -19.86 -12.39
CA LEU A 533 5.83 -20.18 -11.58
C LEU A 533 5.82 -21.62 -11.09
N LEU A 534 4.65 -22.17 -10.72
CA LEU A 534 4.50 -23.58 -10.38
C LEU A 534 4.79 -24.49 -11.58
N ALA A 535 4.36 -24.11 -12.79
CA ALA A 535 4.68 -24.85 -14.02
C ALA A 535 6.19 -24.82 -14.33
N VAL A 536 6.83 -23.66 -14.17
CA VAL A 536 8.29 -23.52 -14.29
C VAL A 536 9.01 -24.39 -13.28
N HIS A 537 8.66 -24.32 -12.01
CA HIS A 537 9.27 -25.14 -10.97
C HIS A 537 9.04 -26.65 -11.20
N LYS A 538 7.85 -27.04 -11.63
CA LYS A 538 7.57 -28.44 -11.99
C LYS A 538 8.47 -28.95 -13.13
N LYS A 539 8.83 -28.07 -14.06
CA LYS A 539 9.63 -28.41 -15.24
C LYS A 539 11.15 -28.38 -14.97
N TYR A 540 11.60 -27.41 -14.18
CA TYR A 540 13.03 -27.12 -14.00
C TYR A 540 13.51 -27.20 -12.55
N GLY A 541 12.62 -27.26 -11.56
CA GLY A 541 12.97 -27.13 -10.15
C GLY A 541 13.87 -28.26 -9.58
N ASP A 542 13.85 -29.45 -10.21
CA ASP A 542 14.70 -30.58 -9.82
C ASP A 542 16.08 -30.55 -10.49
N ARG A 543 16.37 -29.57 -11.34
CA ARG A 543 17.66 -29.45 -12.02
C ARG A 543 18.69 -28.82 -11.09
N GLU A 544 19.93 -29.34 -11.15
CA GLU A 544 21.05 -28.80 -10.37
C GLU A 544 21.54 -27.42 -10.88
N ASP A 545 21.26 -27.11 -12.16
CA ASP A 545 21.69 -25.88 -12.85
C ASP A 545 20.60 -24.78 -12.88
N PHE A 546 19.49 -24.96 -12.13
CA PHE A 546 18.42 -23.97 -12.03
C PHE A 546 18.05 -23.67 -10.56
N VAL A 547 17.77 -22.40 -10.26
CA VAL A 547 17.29 -21.96 -8.94
C VAL A 547 16.16 -20.96 -9.12
N LEU A 548 15.00 -21.23 -8.52
CA LEU A 548 13.92 -20.28 -8.33
C LEU A 548 13.90 -19.82 -6.87
N LEU A 549 14.01 -18.53 -6.64
CA LEU A 549 14.02 -17.91 -5.32
C LEU A 549 12.94 -16.84 -5.24
N GLY A 550 11.94 -17.02 -4.37
CA GLY A 550 10.94 -16.01 -4.06
C GLY A 550 11.45 -15.04 -3.00
N ILE A 551 11.32 -13.74 -3.25
CA ILE A 551 11.63 -12.67 -2.30
C ILE A 551 10.33 -11.94 -2.05
N THR A 552 9.73 -12.20 -0.88
CA THR A 552 8.42 -11.65 -0.59
C THR A 552 8.51 -10.34 0.18
N LEU A 553 7.65 -9.40 -0.20
CA LEU A 553 7.45 -8.10 0.45
C LEU A 553 6.21 -8.12 1.36
N ASP A 554 5.80 -9.30 1.82
CA ASP A 554 4.75 -9.44 2.81
C ASP A 554 5.12 -8.79 4.14
N PHE A 555 4.12 -8.28 4.83
CA PHE A 555 4.30 -7.66 6.14
C PHE A 555 4.24 -8.67 7.29
N GLU A 556 3.61 -9.84 7.06
CA GLU A 556 3.38 -10.87 8.07
C GLU A 556 3.83 -12.26 7.60
N GLU A 557 4.75 -12.84 8.35
CA GLU A 557 5.29 -14.19 8.06
C GLU A 557 4.20 -15.27 8.10
N LYS A 558 3.24 -15.15 9.01
CA LYS A 558 2.15 -16.12 9.13
C LYS A 558 1.27 -16.13 7.89
N ALA A 559 0.85 -14.97 7.41
CA ALA A 559 0.05 -14.86 6.19
C ALA A 559 0.78 -15.46 4.99
N LEU A 560 2.09 -15.19 4.90
CA LEU A 560 2.94 -15.80 3.87
C LEU A 560 2.96 -17.33 4.00
N ARG A 561 3.25 -17.88 5.19
CA ARG A 561 3.30 -19.34 5.40
C ARG A 561 1.98 -20.02 5.08
N ASP A 562 0.87 -19.45 5.54
CA ASP A 562 -0.48 -19.97 5.25
C ASP A 562 -0.75 -19.99 3.73
N PHE A 563 -0.32 -18.96 3.02
CA PHE A 563 -0.41 -18.89 1.56
C PHE A 563 0.47 -19.96 0.87
N LEU A 564 1.74 -20.08 1.29
CA LEU A 564 2.68 -21.06 0.73
C LEU A 564 2.15 -22.49 0.90
N ASP A 565 1.61 -22.80 2.07
CA ASP A 565 1.02 -24.12 2.37
C ASP A 565 -0.25 -24.38 1.56
N LYS A 566 -1.12 -23.38 1.41
CA LYS A 566 -2.36 -23.48 0.63
C LYS A 566 -2.08 -23.68 -0.85
N GLN A 567 -1.13 -22.93 -1.41
CA GLN A 567 -0.77 -22.99 -2.83
C GLN A 567 0.26 -24.08 -3.13
N LYS A 568 0.82 -24.73 -2.09
CA LYS A 568 1.87 -25.76 -2.19
C LYS A 568 3.09 -25.26 -2.96
N ILE A 569 3.57 -24.07 -2.62
CA ILE A 569 4.73 -23.43 -3.24
C ILE A 569 6.01 -24.11 -2.74
N PRO A 570 6.78 -24.81 -3.61
CA PRO A 570 7.86 -25.68 -3.16
C PRO A 570 9.23 -25.00 -3.13
N TRP A 571 9.43 -23.83 -3.75
CA TRP A 571 10.75 -23.17 -3.81
C TRP A 571 10.99 -22.26 -2.62
N PRO A 572 12.29 -22.00 -2.29
CA PRO A 572 12.67 -21.18 -1.16
C PRO A 572 12.09 -19.78 -1.20
N GLN A 573 11.69 -19.28 -0.03
CA GLN A 573 11.15 -17.94 0.14
C GLN A 573 12.02 -17.14 1.12
N VAL A 574 12.28 -15.89 0.78
CA VAL A 574 12.96 -14.89 1.62
C VAL A 574 11.91 -13.94 2.16
N PHE A 575 11.95 -13.63 3.46
CA PHE A 575 10.95 -12.79 4.11
C PHE A 575 11.58 -11.80 5.09
N GLY A 576 11.11 -10.56 5.07
CA GLY A 576 11.35 -9.51 6.05
C GLY A 576 12.82 -9.13 6.25
N GLU A 577 13.09 -8.35 7.31
CA GLU A 577 14.43 -7.85 7.65
C GLU A 577 15.45 -8.94 7.91
N GLN A 578 15.05 -10.01 8.60
CA GLN A 578 15.95 -11.14 8.93
C GLN A 578 16.39 -11.90 7.68
N GLY A 579 15.53 -11.94 6.65
CA GLY A 579 15.84 -12.51 5.34
C GLY A 579 16.58 -11.54 4.42
N ASN A 580 16.69 -10.27 4.77
CA ASN A 580 17.16 -9.18 3.89
C ASN A 580 16.29 -8.96 2.64
N ALA A 581 14.97 -9.29 2.68
CA ALA A 581 14.08 -9.15 1.54
C ALA A 581 13.99 -7.71 1.03
N GLU A 582 13.83 -6.73 1.93
CA GLU A 582 13.78 -5.30 1.59
C GLU A 582 15.11 -4.82 0.98
N LYS A 583 16.27 -5.25 1.55
CA LYS A 583 17.58 -4.89 1.00
C LYS A 583 17.80 -5.48 -0.40
N ALA A 584 17.30 -6.69 -0.63
CA ALA A 584 17.34 -7.29 -1.96
C ALA A 584 16.46 -6.51 -2.95
N ALA A 585 15.26 -6.10 -2.56
CA ALA A 585 14.39 -5.27 -3.37
C ALA A 585 15.04 -3.90 -3.69
N ASP A 586 15.66 -3.26 -2.70
CA ASP A 586 16.39 -2.00 -2.89
C ASP A 586 17.61 -2.17 -3.82
N ALA A 587 18.36 -3.27 -3.70
CA ALA A 587 19.52 -3.54 -4.56
C ALA A 587 19.10 -3.70 -6.02
N TYR A 588 17.95 -4.33 -6.26
CA TYR A 588 17.39 -4.55 -7.60
C TYR A 588 16.52 -3.38 -8.09
N GLY A 589 16.32 -2.33 -7.28
CA GLY A 589 15.50 -1.19 -7.64
C GLY A 589 14.03 -1.53 -7.87
N VAL A 590 13.49 -2.49 -7.09
CA VAL A 590 12.10 -2.95 -7.22
C VAL A 590 11.17 -1.88 -6.64
N MET A 591 10.51 -1.13 -7.50
CA MET A 591 9.55 -0.08 -7.15
C MET A 591 8.10 -0.59 -7.13
N ALA A 592 7.82 -1.69 -7.80
CA ALA A 592 6.50 -2.32 -7.89
C ALA A 592 6.64 -3.83 -8.06
N ILE A 593 5.64 -4.57 -7.57
CA ILE A 593 5.54 -6.03 -7.72
C ILE A 593 4.29 -6.40 -8.53
N PRO A 594 4.35 -7.54 -9.26
CA PRO A 594 5.42 -8.52 -9.34
C PRO A 594 6.63 -8.04 -10.16
N ALA A 595 7.85 -8.41 -9.74
CA ALA A 595 9.08 -8.15 -10.49
C ALA A 595 9.95 -9.41 -10.52
N THR A 596 10.35 -9.85 -11.72
CA THR A 596 11.22 -11.01 -11.91
C THR A 596 12.53 -10.61 -12.56
N PHE A 597 13.62 -11.28 -12.17
CA PHE A 597 14.93 -11.12 -12.77
C PHE A 597 15.49 -12.49 -13.08
N LEU A 598 15.85 -12.71 -14.35
CA LEU A 598 16.50 -13.93 -14.82
C LEU A 598 18.00 -13.67 -14.97
N ILE A 599 18.79 -14.51 -14.34
CA ILE A 599 20.25 -14.36 -14.23
C ILE A 599 20.89 -15.60 -14.84
N ASP A 600 21.89 -15.38 -15.71
CA ASP A 600 22.63 -16.44 -16.39
C ASP A 600 23.67 -17.12 -15.46
N PRO A 601 24.26 -18.24 -15.89
CA PRO A 601 25.33 -18.91 -15.13
C PRO A 601 26.56 -18.05 -14.86
N GLU A 602 26.82 -17.04 -15.66
CA GLU A 602 27.93 -16.08 -15.50
C GLU A 602 27.63 -15.04 -14.41
N GLY A 603 26.36 -14.89 -14.03
CA GLY A 603 25.88 -13.96 -13.01
C GLY A 603 25.40 -12.63 -13.57
N ASN A 604 25.07 -12.54 -14.87
CA ASN A 604 24.52 -11.34 -15.50
C ASN A 604 23.00 -11.43 -15.60
N VAL A 605 22.32 -10.30 -15.53
CA VAL A 605 20.86 -10.23 -15.75
C VAL A 605 20.59 -10.35 -17.25
N THR A 606 19.87 -11.39 -17.65
CA THR A 606 19.50 -11.63 -19.05
C THR A 606 18.10 -11.19 -19.40
N ALA A 607 17.19 -11.19 -18.40
CA ALA A 607 15.82 -10.73 -18.60
C ALA A 607 15.22 -10.22 -17.29
N MET A 608 14.24 -9.32 -17.39
CA MET A 608 13.51 -8.75 -16.27
C MET A 608 12.00 -8.77 -16.55
N HIS A 609 11.20 -8.78 -15.49
CA HIS A 609 9.73 -8.68 -15.56
C HIS A 609 9.03 -9.74 -16.43
N LEU A 610 9.63 -10.92 -16.55
CA LEU A 610 9.05 -12.06 -17.27
C LEU A 610 7.72 -12.53 -16.62
N ARG A 611 6.75 -12.93 -17.47
CA ARG A 611 5.43 -13.41 -17.06
C ARG A 611 4.93 -14.52 -18.00
N GLY A 612 4.02 -15.38 -17.50
CA GLY A 612 3.33 -16.37 -18.30
C GLY A 612 4.27 -17.28 -19.07
N SER A 613 4.02 -17.48 -20.37
CA SER A 613 4.82 -18.36 -21.23
C SER A 613 6.26 -17.88 -21.47
N GLN A 614 6.56 -16.61 -21.29
CA GLN A 614 7.94 -16.09 -21.44
C GLN A 614 8.89 -16.61 -20.37
N LEU A 615 8.40 -16.89 -19.15
CA LEU A 615 9.21 -17.52 -18.12
C LEU A 615 9.78 -18.84 -18.62
N ASP A 616 8.92 -19.69 -19.18
CA ASP A 616 9.33 -20.98 -19.69
C ASP A 616 10.31 -20.85 -20.87
N SER A 617 10.00 -19.97 -21.83
CA SER A 617 10.85 -19.76 -23.01
C SER A 617 12.25 -19.24 -22.62
N ALA A 618 12.33 -18.16 -21.84
CA ALA A 618 13.61 -17.56 -21.47
C ALA A 618 14.48 -18.51 -20.63
N ILE A 619 13.86 -19.29 -19.73
CA ILE A 619 14.59 -20.29 -18.94
C ILE A 619 15.05 -21.45 -19.83
N ALA A 620 14.21 -21.92 -20.75
CA ALA A 620 14.57 -22.98 -21.69
C ALA A 620 15.78 -22.62 -22.56
N ASP A 621 15.86 -21.36 -23.01
CA ASP A 621 16.95 -20.86 -23.81
C ASP A 621 18.28 -20.88 -23.03
N LEU A 622 18.29 -20.41 -21.79
CA LEU A 622 19.49 -20.44 -20.93
C LEU A 622 19.93 -21.86 -20.53
N LEU A 623 18.97 -22.77 -20.37
CA LEU A 623 19.23 -24.15 -20.01
C LEU A 623 19.50 -25.05 -21.23
N GLY A 624 19.50 -24.50 -22.45
CA GLY A 624 19.72 -25.26 -23.69
C GLY A 624 18.67 -26.34 -23.96
N THR A 625 17.44 -26.12 -23.48
CA THR A 625 16.32 -27.09 -23.61
C THR A 625 15.25 -26.65 -24.59
N SER A 626 15.46 -25.52 -25.30
CA SER A 626 14.56 -25.07 -26.36
C SER A 626 14.44 -26.13 -27.45
N ALA A 627 13.24 -26.53 -27.78
CA ALA A 627 13.01 -27.45 -28.90
C ALA A 627 13.35 -26.70 -30.21
N ASN A 628 14.32 -27.24 -30.96
CA ASN A 628 14.61 -26.83 -32.33
C ASN A 628 13.37 -26.95 -33.24
#